data_89a9c0796a1f4f07828dc578d5a38010
#
_entry.id   89a9c0796a1f4f07828dc578d5a38010
#
_cell.length_a   1.000
_cell.length_b   1.000
_cell.length_c   1.000
_cell.angle_alpha   90.00
_cell.angle_beta   90.00
_cell.angle_gamma   90.00
#
_symmetry.space_group_name_H-M   'P 1'
#
loop_
_entity.id
_entity.type
_entity.pdbx_description
1 polymer ?
#
loop_
_entity_poly.entity_id
_entity_poly.type
_entity_poly.pdbx_seq_one_letter_code
_entity_poly.pdbx_strand_id
1 'polypeptide(L)'
;MTVVIVKPGYAPYEAEINGLHEMQEVVGGTIQAIYPFEDRAAVACNDEGILLGMPYNRSVPGGYGGVFGPFFVCGLGEEDFCSLTAAQIKAYKKEFRCAEILIGATGNTPITMKVQPKAVGSPGQEKSRNDHPGRE
;
A
#
# COMPACT_ATOMS: atom_id res chain seq x y z
N MET A 1 -5.22 -6.46 -13.87
CA MET A 1 -6.02 -5.86 -12.78
C MET A 1 -5.41 -4.52 -12.40
N THR A 2 -6.21 -3.48 -12.43
CA THR A 2 -5.74 -2.13 -12.11
C THR A 2 -5.93 -1.87 -10.62
N VAL A 3 -4.87 -1.47 -9.94
CA VAL A 3 -4.84 -1.30 -8.49
C VAL A 3 -4.15 0.02 -8.15
N VAL A 4 -4.22 0.39 -6.86
CA VAL A 4 -3.44 1.48 -6.32
C VAL A 4 -2.39 0.87 -5.39
N ILE A 5 -1.12 1.10 -5.69
CA ILE A 5 -0.01 0.60 -4.88
C ILE A 5 0.42 1.71 -3.94
N VAL A 6 0.64 1.34 -2.67
CA VAL A 6 1.07 2.26 -1.63
C VAL A 6 2.33 1.70 -0.99
N LYS A 7 3.44 2.43 -1.13
CA LYS A 7 4.72 2.04 -0.54
C LYS A 7 5.05 2.96 0.63
N PRO A 8 5.72 2.44 1.66
CA PRO A 8 6.07 3.27 2.81
C PRO A 8 6.86 4.50 2.37
N GLY A 9 6.39 5.68 2.78
CA GLY A 9 7.06 6.94 2.49
C GLY A 9 6.79 7.54 1.13
N TYR A 10 6.07 6.85 0.24
CA TYR A 10 5.84 7.31 -1.12
C TYR A 10 4.37 7.62 -1.38
N ALA A 11 4.12 8.47 -2.37
CA ALA A 11 2.77 8.76 -2.81
C ALA A 11 2.15 7.51 -3.47
N PRO A 12 0.85 7.29 -3.28
CA PRO A 12 0.20 6.15 -3.94
C PRO A 12 0.16 6.33 -5.45
N TYR A 13 0.17 5.22 -6.17
CA TYR A 13 0.14 5.29 -7.64
C TYR A 13 -0.65 4.13 -8.22
N GLU A 14 -1.24 4.40 -9.37
CA GLU A 14 -1.97 3.40 -10.12
C GLU A 14 -1.01 2.46 -10.82
N ALA A 15 -1.35 1.17 -10.86
CA ALA A 15 -0.51 0.18 -11.51
C ALA A 15 -1.36 -0.98 -11.99
N GLU A 16 -0.80 -1.69 -12.96
CA GLU A 16 -1.42 -2.91 -13.48
C GLU A 16 -0.65 -4.09 -12.94
N ILE A 17 -1.34 -5.04 -12.30
CA ILE A 17 -0.70 -6.27 -11.82
C ILE A 17 -1.56 -7.45 -12.26
N ASN A 18 -0.88 -8.54 -12.62
CA ASN A 18 -1.54 -9.71 -13.18
C ASN A 18 -1.04 -10.97 -12.48
N GLY A 19 -1.97 -11.68 -11.87
CA GLY A 19 -1.69 -12.97 -11.28
C GLY A 19 -1.11 -12.90 -9.89
N LEU A 20 -1.15 -14.03 -9.22
CA LEU A 20 -0.72 -14.14 -7.83
C LEU A 20 0.76 -13.80 -7.64
N HIS A 21 1.60 -14.20 -8.59
CA HIS A 21 3.03 -13.96 -8.48
C HIS A 21 3.35 -12.46 -8.41
N GLU A 22 2.72 -11.66 -9.28
CA GLU A 22 2.95 -10.23 -9.27
C GLU A 22 2.37 -9.58 -8.01
N MET A 23 1.23 -10.08 -7.54
CA MET A 23 0.67 -9.60 -6.27
C MET A 23 1.62 -9.86 -5.12
N GLN A 24 2.21 -11.05 -5.08
CA GLN A 24 3.17 -11.40 -4.04
C GLN A 24 4.43 -10.55 -4.13
N GLU A 25 4.87 -10.23 -5.33
CA GLU A 25 6.03 -9.35 -5.49
C GLU A 25 5.78 -7.96 -4.92
N VAL A 26 4.58 -7.42 -5.12
CA VAL A 26 4.25 -6.10 -4.60
C VAL A 26 4.33 -6.07 -3.08
N VAL A 27 3.78 -7.08 -2.41
CA VAL A 27 3.73 -7.09 -0.94
C VAL A 27 4.94 -7.75 -0.31
N GLY A 28 5.79 -8.38 -1.11
CA GLY A 28 7.04 -8.97 -0.61
C GLY A 28 6.87 -10.33 0.04
N GLY A 29 5.82 -11.07 -0.29
CA GLY A 29 5.60 -12.40 0.27
C GLY A 29 4.16 -12.83 0.21
N THR A 30 3.74 -13.62 1.18
CA THR A 30 2.35 -14.11 1.23
C THR A 30 1.39 -12.97 1.52
N ILE A 31 0.20 -13.08 0.98
CA ILE A 31 -0.80 -12.01 0.97
C ILE A 31 -1.87 -12.26 2.02
N GLN A 32 -2.18 -11.21 2.76
CA GLN A 32 -3.37 -11.14 3.60
C GLN A 32 -4.27 -10.07 3.02
N ALA A 33 -5.56 -10.36 2.89
CA ALA A 33 -6.54 -9.37 2.48
C ALA A 33 -7.27 -8.86 3.72
N ILE A 34 -7.41 -7.54 3.83
CA ILE A 34 -8.22 -6.93 4.85
C ILE A 34 -9.25 -6.02 4.17
N TYR A 35 -10.33 -5.73 4.89
CA TYR A 35 -11.49 -5.07 4.30
C TYR A 35 -11.85 -3.83 5.12
N PRO A 36 -10.99 -2.80 5.08
CA PRO A 36 -11.16 -1.65 5.98
C PRO A 36 -12.20 -0.64 5.50
N PHE A 37 -12.68 -0.77 4.26
CA PHE A 37 -13.57 0.22 3.66
C PHE A 37 -15.00 -0.29 3.63
N GLU A 38 -15.96 0.64 3.62
CA GLU A 38 -17.35 0.26 3.37
C GLU A 38 -17.64 0.05 1.89
N ASP A 39 -16.67 0.35 1.05
CA ASP A 39 -16.72 0.18 -0.38
C ASP A 39 -16.35 -1.25 -0.77
N ARG A 40 -16.63 -1.62 -2.01
CA ARG A 40 -16.24 -2.94 -2.55
C ARG A 40 -14.78 -2.89 -2.97
N ALA A 41 -13.92 -2.86 -1.98
CA ALA A 41 -12.47 -2.81 -2.19
C ALA A 41 -11.79 -3.49 -1.02
N ALA A 42 -10.57 -3.96 -1.26
CA ALA A 42 -9.76 -4.62 -0.23
C ALA A 42 -8.35 -4.07 -0.26
N VAL A 43 -7.68 -4.18 0.88
CA VAL A 43 -6.25 -3.94 0.99
C VAL A 43 -5.56 -5.30 1.02
N ALA A 44 -4.61 -5.50 0.12
CA ALA A 44 -3.79 -6.71 0.09
C ALA A 44 -2.39 -6.34 0.58
N CYS A 45 -1.96 -6.96 1.66
CA CYS A 45 -0.70 -6.63 2.32
C CYS A 45 0.05 -7.90 2.67
N ASN A 46 1.28 -7.74 3.16
CA ASN A 46 2.08 -8.88 3.59
C ASN A 46 1.50 -9.47 4.87
N ASP A 47 1.29 -10.78 4.87
CA ASP A 47 0.72 -11.50 6.00
C ASP A 47 1.60 -11.43 7.25
N GLU A 48 2.90 -11.19 7.07
CA GLU A 48 3.89 -11.20 8.14
C GLU A 48 4.70 -9.92 8.21
N GLY A 49 4.12 -8.80 7.77
CA GLY A 49 4.88 -7.54 7.69
C GLY A 49 5.56 -7.14 8.98
N ILE A 50 4.86 -7.27 10.12
CA ILE A 50 5.44 -6.92 11.42
C ILE A 50 6.56 -7.89 11.78
N LEU A 51 6.33 -9.19 11.59
CA LEU A 51 7.34 -10.19 11.91
C LEU A 51 8.60 -10.04 11.07
N LEU A 52 8.44 -9.61 9.82
CA LEU A 52 9.57 -9.43 8.92
C LEU A 52 10.27 -8.09 9.12
N GLY A 53 9.78 -7.25 10.03
CA GLY A 53 10.39 -5.96 10.29
C GLY A 53 10.18 -4.95 9.19
N MET A 54 9.11 -5.08 8.42
CA MET A 54 8.81 -4.14 7.35
C MET A 54 8.47 -2.76 7.93
N PRO A 55 8.84 -1.68 7.23
CA PRO A 55 8.55 -0.36 7.74
C PRO A 55 7.07 -0.07 7.80
N TYR A 56 6.66 0.76 8.74
CA TYR A 56 5.29 1.21 8.85
C TYR A 56 4.91 2.01 7.60
N ASN A 57 3.71 1.79 7.09
CA ASN A 57 3.25 2.43 5.86
C ASN A 57 2.14 3.44 6.12
N ARG A 58 0.94 2.95 6.38
CA ARG A 58 -0.24 3.81 6.53
C ARG A 58 -1.16 3.23 7.59
N SER A 59 -1.90 4.09 8.26
CA SER A 59 -3.05 3.65 9.03
C SER A 59 -4.22 3.43 8.09
N VAL A 60 -5.09 2.49 8.44
CA VAL A 60 -6.29 2.17 7.66
C VAL A 60 -7.49 2.16 8.58
N PRO A 61 -8.69 2.47 8.05
CA PRO A 61 -9.90 2.48 8.88
C PRO A 61 -10.36 1.06 9.22
N GLY A 62 -11.50 0.95 9.89
CA GLY A 62 -12.13 -0.33 10.14
C GLY A 62 -11.56 -1.12 11.32
N GLY A 63 -10.78 -0.48 12.16
CA GLY A 63 -10.25 -1.14 13.35
C GLY A 63 -9.00 -1.95 13.13
N TYR A 64 -8.43 -1.93 11.94
CA TYR A 64 -7.21 -2.69 11.63
C TYR A 64 -5.93 -2.02 12.13
N GLY A 65 -6.00 -0.72 12.42
CA GLY A 65 -4.81 0.02 12.87
C GLY A 65 -3.95 0.44 11.71
N GLY A 66 -2.78 -0.19 11.56
CA GLY A 66 -1.85 0.19 10.53
C GLY A 66 -1.32 -0.99 9.74
N VAL A 67 -0.75 -0.69 8.57
CA VAL A 67 -0.16 -1.68 7.68
C VAL A 67 1.34 -1.44 7.63
N PHE A 68 2.11 -2.51 7.80
CA PHE A 68 3.57 -2.51 7.70
C PHE A 68 3.96 -3.13 6.35
N GLY A 69 4.82 -2.43 5.63
CA GLY A 69 5.25 -2.87 4.32
C GLY A 69 4.35 -2.35 3.20
N PRO A 70 4.74 -2.58 1.94
CA PRO A 70 3.95 -2.14 0.81
C PRO A 70 2.63 -2.90 0.72
N PHE A 71 1.60 -2.23 0.23
CA PHE A 71 0.31 -2.87 0.01
C PHE A 71 -0.31 -2.32 -1.26
N PHE A 72 -1.39 -2.96 -1.70
CA PHE A 72 -2.18 -2.40 -2.79
C PHE A 72 -3.66 -2.48 -2.46
N VAL A 73 -4.43 -1.59 -3.07
CA VAL A 73 -5.89 -1.58 -2.96
C VAL A 73 -6.44 -2.11 -4.27
N CYS A 74 -7.33 -3.08 -4.19
CA CYS A 74 -7.99 -3.65 -5.36
C CYS A 74 -9.49 -3.67 -5.16
N GLY A 75 -10.23 -3.91 -6.23
CA GLY A 75 -11.67 -4.03 -6.16
C GLY A 75 -12.08 -5.43 -5.74
N LEU A 76 -13.32 -5.56 -5.29
CA LEU A 76 -13.92 -6.84 -4.93
C LEU A 76 -14.98 -7.21 -5.95
N GLY A 77 -14.73 -8.28 -6.68
CA GLY A 77 -15.70 -8.88 -7.56
C GLY A 77 -16.58 -9.87 -6.81
N GLU A 78 -17.34 -10.67 -7.53
CA GLU A 78 -18.23 -11.63 -6.89
C GLU A 78 -17.48 -12.78 -6.24
N GLU A 79 -16.39 -13.21 -6.85
CA GLU A 79 -15.64 -14.37 -6.37
C GLU A 79 -14.16 -14.10 -6.19
N ASP A 80 -13.67 -12.96 -6.64
CA ASP A 80 -12.24 -12.70 -6.65
C ASP A 80 -11.98 -11.20 -6.64
N PHE A 81 -10.70 -10.85 -6.47
CA PHE A 81 -10.26 -9.47 -6.64
C PHE A 81 -10.46 -9.05 -8.10
N CYS A 82 -10.74 -7.78 -8.28
CA CYS A 82 -10.88 -7.21 -9.61
C CYS A 82 -10.28 -5.82 -9.65
N SER A 83 -10.29 -5.23 -10.84
CA SER A 83 -9.77 -3.88 -11.03
C SER A 83 -10.61 -2.87 -10.26
N LEU A 84 -9.94 -1.83 -9.75
CA LEU A 84 -10.64 -0.66 -9.22
C LEU A 84 -11.26 0.11 -10.38
N THR A 85 -12.38 0.78 -10.11
CA THR A 85 -12.94 1.73 -11.06
C THR A 85 -12.12 3.02 -11.03
N ALA A 86 -12.31 3.86 -12.05
CA ALA A 86 -11.62 5.15 -12.08
C ALA A 86 -11.94 6.00 -10.84
N ALA A 87 -13.18 5.96 -10.38
CA ALA A 87 -13.58 6.72 -9.19
C ALA A 87 -12.89 6.17 -7.94
N GLN A 88 -12.77 4.85 -7.83
CA GLN A 88 -12.09 4.23 -6.71
C GLN A 88 -10.60 4.56 -6.71
N ILE A 89 -9.96 4.52 -7.88
CA ILE A 89 -8.54 4.87 -8.00
C ILE A 89 -8.32 6.29 -7.47
N LYS A 90 -9.14 7.23 -7.90
CA LYS A 90 -9.04 8.61 -7.45
C LYS A 90 -9.25 8.73 -5.95
N ALA A 91 -10.24 8.03 -5.42
CA ALA A 91 -10.57 8.09 -3.99
C ALA A 91 -9.44 7.51 -3.14
N TYR A 92 -8.87 6.38 -3.53
CA TYR A 92 -7.83 5.76 -2.72
C TYR A 92 -6.48 6.45 -2.86
N LYS A 93 -6.18 7.03 -4.01
CA LYS A 93 -5.01 7.89 -4.13
C LYS A 93 -5.12 9.10 -3.20
N LYS A 94 -6.33 9.63 -3.02
CA LYS A 94 -6.56 10.73 -2.10
C LYS A 94 -6.47 10.27 -0.64
N GLU A 95 -7.06 9.11 -0.34
CA GLU A 95 -7.07 8.55 1.00
C GLU A 95 -5.66 8.34 1.55
N PHE A 96 -4.76 7.83 0.72
CA PHE A 96 -3.41 7.48 1.14
C PHE A 96 -2.36 8.47 0.66
N ARG A 97 -2.77 9.67 0.30
CA ARG A 97 -1.86 10.66 -0.30
C ARG A 97 -0.67 10.99 0.59
N CYS A 98 -0.90 11.22 1.86
CA CYS A 98 0.19 11.56 2.78
C CYS A 98 0.89 10.30 3.27
N ALA A 99 2.20 10.34 3.32
CA ALA A 99 2.97 9.31 4.02
C ALA A 99 2.75 9.46 5.51
N GLU A 100 3.06 8.42 6.29
CA GLU A 100 2.90 8.44 7.74
C GLU A 100 4.15 7.91 8.39
N ILE A 101 4.51 8.51 9.52
CA ILE A 101 5.60 8.05 10.38
C ILE A 101 4.96 7.54 11.67
N LEU A 102 5.36 6.34 12.08
CA LEU A 102 4.91 5.77 13.33
C LEU A 102 5.74 6.36 14.46
N ILE A 103 5.09 7.06 15.40
CA ILE A 103 5.80 7.71 16.50
C ILE A 103 5.50 7.07 17.85
N GLY A 104 4.58 6.14 17.91
CA GLY A 104 4.24 5.45 19.15
C GLY A 104 2.99 4.64 19.00
N ALA A 105 2.47 4.16 20.13
CA ALA A 105 1.23 3.42 20.13
C ALA A 105 0.55 3.57 21.47
N THR A 106 -0.78 3.56 21.46
CA THR A 106 -1.61 3.49 22.65
C THR A 106 -2.34 2.16 22.58
N GLY A 107 -1.89 1.18 23.38
CA GLY A 107 -2.38 -0.18 23.23
C GLY A 107 -2.07 -0.72 21.85
N ASN A 108 -3.07 -1.12 21.10
CA ASN A 108 -2.90 -1.61 19.73
C ASN A 108 -3.13 -0.54 18.68
N THR A 109 -3.36 0.71 19.09
CA THR A 109 -3.64 1.79 18.16
C THR A 109 -2.35 2.55 17.86
N PRO A 110 -1.91 2.60 16.60
CA PRO A 110 -0.70 3.34 16.26
C PRO A 110 -0.94 4.85 16.38
N ILE A 111 0.07 5.54 16.87
CA ILE A 111 0.10 7.00 16.89
C ILE A 111 1.04 7.42 15.78
N THR A 112 0.52 8.13 14.79
CA THR A 112 1.28 8.46 13.58
C THR A 112 1.26 9.95 13.31
N MET A 113 2.22 10.38 12.50
CA MET A 113 2.29 11.74 12.01
C MET A 113 2.29 11.69 10.49
N LYS A 114 1.44 12.48 9.87
CA LYS A 114 1.40 12.57 8.41
C LYS A 114 2.53 13.48 7.93
N VAL A 115 3.19 13.04 6.87
CA VAL A 115 4.33 13.77 6.31
C VAL A 115 4.18 13.83 4.81
N GLN A 116 4.97 14.70 4.18
CA GLN A 116 4.98 14.84 2.74
C GLN A 116 5.53 13.56 2.12
N PRO A 117 4.82 12.95 1.18
CA PRO A 117 5.31 11.73 0.54
C PRO A 117 6.35 12.05 -0.51
N LYS A 118 7.22 11.07 -0.77
CA LYS A 118 8.11 11.16 -1.90
C LYS A 118 7.34 10.81 -3.16
N ALA A 119 7.68 11.45 -4.27
CA ALA A 119 7.08 11.11 -5.55
C ALA A 119 7.60 9.76 -6.01
N VAL A 120 6.71 8.94 -6.55
CA VAL A 120 7.12 7.69 -7.19
C VAL A 120 7.69 8.05 -8.55
N GLY A 121 8.93 7.65 -8.82
CA GLY A 121 9.53 7.88 -10.10
C GLY A 121 8.93 6.97 -11.16
N SER A 122 9.37 7.14 -12.40
CA SER A 122 8.98 6.20 -13.43
C SER A 122 9.48 4.81 -13.06
N PRO A 123 8.88 3.74 -13.60
CA PRO A 123 9.33 2.39 -13.25
C PRO A 123 10.83 2.19 -13.46
N GLY A 124 11.41 2.80 -14.47
CA GLY A 124 12.85 2.70 -14.67
C GLY A 124 13.64 3.39 -13.58
N GLN A 125 13.17 4.51 -13.08
CA GLN A 125 13.84 5.23 -12.00
C GLN A 125 13.79 4.45 -10.69
N GLU A 126 12.70 3.80 -10.42
CA GLU A 126 12.59 3.00 -9.20
C GLU A 126 13.64 1.89 -9.17
N LYS A 127 13.91 1.33 -10.32
CA LYS A 127 14.85 0.23 -10.41
C LYS A 127 16.29 0.70 -10.25
N SER A 128 16.58 1.93 -10.65
CA SER A 128 17.95 2.43 -10.62
C SER A 128 18.39 2.96 -9.28
N ARG A 129 17.73 3.12 -8.35
CA ARG A 129 18.05 3.73 -7.11
C ARG A 129 18.96 3.27 -6.19
N ASN A 130 18.95 3.69 -7.71
CA ASN A 130 19.75 3.70 -7.32
C ASN A 130 20.33 3.87 -7.17
N ASP A 131 20.24 4.24 -7.67
CA ASP A 131 20.91 4.63 -7.68
C ASP A 131 21.15 5.09 -7.45
N HIS A 132 21.21 5.43 -7.75
CA HIS A 132 21.75 6.05 -7.63
C HIS A 132 21.92 6.65 -7.28
N PRO A 133 22.00 6.67 -7.32
CA PRO A 133 22.32 7.25 -7.10
C PRO A 133 22.28 7.65 -6.62
N GLY A 134 22.16 7.62 -6.81
CA GLY A 134 22.28 7.94 -6.69
C GLY A 134 22.04 8.08 -6.33
N ARG A 135 22.36 8.11 -6.49
CA ARG A 135 22.28 8.30 -6.40
C ARG A 135 22.16 8.65 -6.04
N GLU A 136 22.21 8.61 -6.43
CA GLU A 136 22.18 8.95 -6.33
C GLU A 136 22.13 9.24 -5.99
#